data_659aaf7b88bdfc30cd228abfd52004bf
#
_entry.id   659aaf7b88bdfc30cd228abfd52004bf
#
_cell.length_a   1.000
_cell.length_b   1.000
_cell.length_c   1.000
_cell.angle_alpha   90.00
_cell.angle_beta   90.00
_cell.angle_gamma   90.00
#
_symmetry.space_group_name_H-M   'P 1'
#
loop_
_entity.id
_entity.type
_entity.pdbx_description
1 polymer ?
#
loop_
_entity_poly.entity_id
_entity_poly.type
_entity_poly.pdbx_seq_one_letter_code
_entity_poly.pdbx_strand_id
1 'polypeptide(L)'
;MTVRPRLFFLLLLAVFCALVVTFGFFFFRDNFSTHYPFKVLSAAAFRAGEIPWWNFADGGGQPMAGNPNTLTFYPDNFLYLVLPPHVAFNLHFLLHLILGWIVMRALTGSRFGAWLWVLSGAAISALSFYNLVTAIALIPLAFLGVERRSALQLGLSFGLLALAGEPVTIVAAGVAVLILAIAEKGFFTRRRGDAETQTSAPPRLRVKTIPLALGIAVVIAAPQLIAYSEIAKEVERAHGYSAQTVLNASFDPRRLLELFIGPFININAPHLFPSLIIGLIIIPAIFRRSRYTVIAALMLFFALGSFNPLVRAAVESMSALRVGRFPEKFALVMCAALVVLAAEYFRESKTPRIWTIVTFAPLLVWTICTIPIDWFKPYRVTPQATRRVFSPTMPGGQVIDRQSYRDRARRLEPLFGATAGLEYVLNRSGDGMHSLLSRIASERFASTHNRAWLRMATAPPAIIPEALAAPSIPDAVNLIESGAPAVAPRAFTSAVGARVTRVARDGQTIQIDVSSSGPALLAVDQSYFRAWSARTGDRELDTTPINLDRLGVMVSGSGTVTLRFGRQRMAVVVAWVLSSLLVVAMIFAMRIEKLDRGAGEVERTGDDDRLVA
;
A
#
# COMPACT_ATOMS: atom_id res chain seq x y z
N MET A 1 -27.79 -39.95 -1.27
CA MET A 1 -27.60 -38.56 -0.85
C MET A 1 -27.05 -37.74 -2.02
N THR A 2 -27.90 -37.04 -2.75
CA THR A 2 -27.47 -36.16 -3.87
C THR A 2 -26.98 -34.86 -3.29
N VAL A 3 -25.67 -34.70 -3.19
CA VAL A 3 -25.05 -33.39 -2.85
C VAL A 3 -25.53 -32.37 -3.87
N ARG A 4 -26.21 -31.32 -3.41
CA ARG A 4 -26.71 -30.27 -4.31
C ARG A 4 -25.50 -29.71 -5.09
N PRO A 5 -25.56 -29.63 -6.44
CA PRO A 5 -24.39 -29.22 -7.27
C PRO A 5 -23.73 -27.92 -6.82
N ARG A 6 -24.51 -27.00 -6.23
CA ARG A 6 -24.01 -25.74 -5.66
C ARG A 6 -23.13 -25.96 -4.43
N LEU A 7 -23.48 -26.91 -3.55
CA LEU A 7 -22.68 -27.21 -2.34
C LEU A 7 -21.36 -27.86 -2.73
N PHE A 8 -21.37 -28.77 -3.70
CA PHE A 8 -20.17 -29.39 -4.24
C PHE A 8 -19.20 -28.34 -4.84
N PHE A 9 -19.71 -27.40 -5.66
CA PHE A 9 -18.91 -26.33 -6.23
C PHE A 9 -18.31 -25.42 -5.14
N LEU A 10 -19.10 -25.03 -4.14
CA LEU A 10 -18.60 -24.22 -3.02
C LEU A 10 -17.52 -24.94 -2.21
N LEU A 11 -17.66 -26.25 -2.02
CA LEU A 11 -16.65 -27.06 -1.35
C LEU A 11 -15.34 -27.12 -2.16
N LEU A 12 -15.42 -27.35 -3.48
CA LEU A 12 -14.25 -27.33 -4.36
C LEU A 12 -13.55 -25.96 -4.35
N LEU A 13 -14.31 -24.88 -4.40
CA LEU A 13 -13.77 -23.52 -4.31
C LEU A 13 -13.09 -23.28 -2.96
N ALA A 14 -13.71 -23.72 -1.86
CA ALA A 14 -13.12 -23.60 -0.52
C ALA A 14 -11.82 -24.39 -0.40
N VAL A 15 -11.77 -25.61 -0.92
CA VAL A 15 -10.56 -26.45 -0.96
C VAL A 15 -9.48 -25.78 -1.80
N PHE A 16 -9.81 -25.27 -2.99
CA PHE A 16 -8.86 -24.56 -3.84
C PHE A 16 -8.30 -23.31 -3.12
N CYS A 17 -9.15 -22.49 -2.50
CA CYS A 17 -8.71 -21.33 -1.72
C CYS A 17 -7.79 -21.75 -0.55
N ALA A 18 -8.13 -22.84 0.16
CA ALA A 18 -7.29 -23.35 1.24
C ALA A 18 -5.92 -23.83 0.73
N LEU A 19 -5.87 -24.48 -0.43
CA LEU A 19 -4.61 -24.90 -1.05
C LEU A 19 -3.77 -23.67 -1.47
N VAL A 20 -4.39 -22.65 -2.09
CA VAL A 20 -3.70 -21.42 -2.49
C VAL A 20 -3.14 -20.70 -1.27
N VAL A 21 -3.92 -20.56 -0.21
CA VAL A 21 -3.50 -19.85 1.02
C VAL A 21 -2.35 -20.60 1.70
N THR A 22 -2.41 -21.92 1.76
CA THR A 22 -1.43 -22.74 2.50
C THR A 22 -0.16 -23.01 1.72
N PHE A 23 -0.26 -23.24 0.41
CA PHE A 23 0.84 -23.74 -0.42
C PHE A 23 1.25 -22.81 -1.55
N GLY A 24 0.39 -21.88 -1.97
CA GLY A 24 0.69 -20.89 -3.00
C GLY A 24 1.48 -19.70 -2.47
N PHE A 25 1.97 -18.87 -3.39
CA PHE A 25 2.57 -17.58 -3.09
C PHE A 25 2.27 -16.59 -4.23
N PHE A 26 1.74 -15.42 -3.87
CA PHE A 26 1.52 -14.32 -4.80
C PHE A 26 2.83 -13.57 -5.02
N PHE A 27 3.63 -14.00 -5.98
CA PHE A 27 5.03 -13.59 -6.14
C PHE A 27 5.25 -12.32 -6.96
N PHE A 28 4.27 -11.93 -7.79
CA PHE A 28 4.50 -10.95 -8.85
C PHE A 28 4.89 -9.56 -8.33
N ARG A 29 5.81 -8.88 -9.01
CA ARG A 29 6.22 -7.50 -8.77
C ARG A 29 6.61 -7.20 -7.31
N ASP A 30 5.98 -6.16 -6.73
CA ASP A 30 6.28 -5.63 -5.40
C ASP A 30 5.90 -6.59 -4.27
N ASN A 31 5.06 -7.58 -4.55
CA ASN A 31 4.74 -8.61 -3.57
C ASN A 31 5.99 -9.36 -3.10
N PHE A 32 6.85 -9.77 -4.05
CA PHE A 32 8.09 -10.46 -3.75
C PHE A 32 9.17 -9.50 -3.22
N SER A 33 9.40 -8.41 -3.93
CA SER A 33 10.55 -7.54 -3.68
C SER A 33 10.38 -6.61 -2.49
N THR A 34 9.15 -6.35 -2.04
CA THR A 34 8.86 -5.30 -1.06
C THR A 34 7.88 -5.76 0.01
N HIS A 35 6.65 -6.13 -0.38
CA HIS A 35 5.58 -6.34 0.60
C HIS A 35 5.76 -7.58 1.47
N TYR A 36 6.13 -8.72 0.88
CA TYR A 36 6.33 -9.95 1.65
C TYR A 36 7.48 -9.82 2.67
N PRO A 37 8.67 -9.30 2.32
CA PRO A 37 9.71 -9.01 3.29
C PRO A 37 9.26 -8.08 4.43
N PHE A 38 8.56 -6.99 4.13
CA PHE A 38 8.02 -6.11 5.15
C PHE A 38 7.06 -6.84 6.09
N LYS A 39 6.20 -7.72 5.56
CA LYS A 39 5.26 -8.48 6.39
C LYS A 39 5.93 -9.54 7.27
N VAL A 40 7.00 -10.18 6.79
CA VAL A 40 7.81 -11.10 7.61
C VAL A 40 8.46 -10.35 8.78
N LEU A 41 9.06 -9.19 8.51
CA LEU A 41 9.67 -8.35 9.55
C LEU A 41 8.62 -7.80 10.53
N SER A 42 7.46 -7.35 10.01
CA SER A 42 6.35 -6.91 10.86
C SER A 42 5.82 -8.03 11.75
N ALA A 43 5.67 -9.24 11.21
CA ALA A 43 5.22 -10.40 11.98
C ALA A 43 6.16 -10.73 13.13
N ALA A 44 7.47 -10.61 12.92
CA ALA A 44 8.47 -10.83 13.98
C ALA A 44 8.31 -9.80 15.11
N ALA A 45 8.16 -8.51 14.78
CA ALA A 45 7.95 -7.45 15.77
C ALA A 45 6.62 -7.61 16.51
N PHE A 46 5.50 -7.86 15.82
CA PHE A 46 4.20 -8.05 16.45
C PHE A 46 4.18 -9.25 17.42
N ARG A 47 4.83 -10.36 17.08
CA ARG A 47 4.93 -11.53 17.96
C ARG A 47 5.80 -11.28 19.19
N ALA A 48 6.73 -10.34 19.09
CA ALA A 48 7.50 -9.85 20.24
C ALA A 48 6.73 -8.79 21.06
N GLY A 49 5.46 -8.49 20.72
CA GLY A 49 4.65 -7.49 21.40
C GLY A 49 5.03 -6.05 21.04
N GLU A 50 5.76 -5.84 19.94
CA GLU A 50 6.23 -4.54 19.50
C GLU A 50 5.61 -4.10 18.17
N ILE A 51 5.43 -2.79 17.98
CA ILE A 51 5.16 -2.21 16.67
C ILE A 51 6.48 -2.18 15.89
N PRO A 52 6.49 -2.53 14.59
CA PRO A 52 7.70 -2.45 13.76
C PRO A 52 8.03 -1.00 13.42
N TRP A 53 8.74 -0.31 14.31
CA TRP A 53 9.11 1.11 14.13
C TRP A 53 10.16 1.31 13.06
N TRP A 54 11.14 0.43 13.03
CA TRP A 54 12.32 0.54 12.20
C TRP A 54 12.66 -0.78 11.51
N ASN A 55 12.99 -0.73 10.23
CA ASN A 55 13.53 -1.85 9.47
C ASN A 55 15.06 -1.75 9.45
N PHE A 56 15.72 -2.61 10.17
CA PHE A 56 17.18 -2.66 10.23
C PHE A 56 17.84 -3.24 8.97
N ALA A 57 17.08 -3.91 8.13
CA ALA A 57 17.60 -4.80 7.10
C ALA A 57 17.73 -4.17 5.71
N ASP A 58 17.30 -2.93 5.51
CA ASP A 58 17.23 -2.32 4.18
C ASP A 58 17.98 -0.98 4.13
N GLY A 59 19.05 -0.91 3.31
CA GLY A 59 19.76 0.32 2.99
C GLY A 59 20.47 1.03 4.16
N GLY A 60 20.80 0.30 5.23
CA GLY A 60 21.30 0.88 6.47
C GLY A 60 20.18 1.28 7.43
N GLY A 61 18.97 0.84 7.15
CA GLY A 61 17.76 1.03 7.93
C GLY A 61 16.82 2.08 7.36
N GLN A 62 15.52 1.85 7.56
CA GLN A 62 14.47 2.78 7.16
C GLN A 62 13.28 2.75 8.13
N PRO A 63 12.49 3.85 8.19
CA PRO A 63 11.23 3.88 8.93
C PRO A 63 10.29 2.78 8.45
N MET A 64 9.65 2.06 9.38
CA MET A 64 8.71 1.00 9.04
C MET A 64 7.27 1.38 9.42
N ALA A 65 6.98 1.72 10.67
CA ALA A 65 5.65 2.16 11.09
C ALA A 65 5.16 3.40 10.33
N GLY A 66 6.07 4.36 10.07
CA GLY A 66 5.77 5.55 9.27
C GLY A 66 5.66 5.31 7.76
N ASN A 67 6.12 4.15 7.26
CA ASN A 67 6.07 3.82 5.82
C ASN A 67 4.69 3.28 5.43
N PRO A 68 3.89 3.99 4.60
CA PRO A 68 2.57 3.53 4.19
C PRO A 68 2.58 2.18 3.44
N ASN A 69 3.68 1.86 2.72
CA ASN A 69 3.78 0.62 1.95
C ASN A 69 3.90 -0.64 2.82
N THR A 70 4.18 -0.49 4.12
CA THR A 70 4.22 -1.62 5.06
C THR A 70 2.83 -2.05 5.52
N LEU A 71 1.81 -1.18 5.40
CA LEU A 71 0.47 -1.38 5.93
C LEU A 71 0.50 -1.78 7.41
N THR A 72 1.38 -1.18 8.21
CA THR A 72 1.61 -1.57 9.62
C THR A 72 0.33 -1.51 10.46
N PHE A 73 -0.54 -0.53 10.21
CA PHE A 73 -1.76 -0.31 10.98
C PHE A 73 -3.02 -0.85 10.30
N TYR A 74 -2.87 -1.55 9.18
CA TYR A 74 -4.01 -2.14 8.47
C TYR A 74 -4.64 -3.29 9.29
N PRO A 75 -5.98 -3.39 9.38
CA PRO A 75 -6.64 -4.26 10.36
C PRO A 75 -6.28 -5.74 10.27
N ASP A 76 -5.98 -6.28 9.08
CA ASP A 76 -5.67 -7.70 8.92
C ASP A 76 -4.27 -8.11 9.40
N ASN A 77 -3.47 -7.15 9.90
CA ASN A 77 -2.18 -7.48 10.52
C ASN A 77 -2.31 -8.37 11.77
N PHE A 78 -3.49 -8.42 12.42
CA PHE A 78 -3.71 -9.38 13.50
C PHE A 78 -3.50 -10.85 13.05
N LEU A 79 -3.69 -11.15 11.75
CA LEU A 79 -3.44 -12.48 11.21
C LEU A 79 -1.99 -12.91 11.38
N TYR A 80 -1.05 -11.96 11.34
CA TYR A 80 0.38 -12.23 11.50
C TYR A 80 0.78 -12.56 12.94
N LEU A 81 -0.08 -12.31 13.92
CA LEU A 81 0.13 -12.76 15.30
C LEU A 81 -0.06 -14.26 15.43
N VAL A 82 -1.02 -14.84 14.71
CA VAL A 82 -1.48 -16.23 14.91
C VAL A 82 -1.13 -17.17 13.75
N LEU A 83 -0.95 -16.65 12.53
CA LEU A 83 -0.70 -17.45 11.32
C LEU A 83 0.75 -17.32 10.86
N PRO A 84 1.31 -18.35 10.19
CA PRO A 84 2.58 -18.21 9.48
C PRO A 84 2.52 -17.03 8.49
N PRO A 85 3.61 -16.24 8.34
CA PRO A 85 3.59 -15.02 7.53
C PRO A 85 3.09 -15.23 6.10
N HIS A 86 3.47 -16.34 5.44
CA HIS A 86 3.04 -16.64 4.09
C HIS A 86 1.52 -16.94 4.00
N VAL A 87 0.94 -17.59 5.03
CA VAL A 87 -0.49 -17.86 5.09
C VAL A 87 -1.27 -16.56 5.30
N ALA A 88 -0.84 -15.73 6.25
CA ALA A 88 -1.45 -14.42 6.49
C ALA A 88 -1.35 -13.52 5.24
N PHE A 89 -0.20 -13.54 4.57
CA PHE A 89 0.04 -12.80 3.33
C PHE A 89 -0.93 -13.21 2.21
N ASN A 90 -1.08 -14.50 1.97
CA ASN A 90 -1.99 -15.01 0.95
C ASN A 90 -3.48 -14.77 1.31
N LEU A 91 -3.81 -14.90 2.60
CA LEU A 91 -5.17 -14.68 3.07
C LEU A 91 -5.63 -13.23 2.87
N HIS A 92 -4.73 -12.26 2.97
CA HIS A 92 -5.02 -10.85 2.66
C HIS A 92 -5.62 -10.69 1.26
N PHE A 93 -5.04 -11.31 0.23
CA PHE A 93 -5.57 -11.24 -1.15
C PHE A 93 -6.94 -11.86 -1.26
N LEU A 94 -7.11 -13.05 -0.68
CA LEU A 94 -8.38 -13.77 -0.72
C LEU A 94 -9.50 -12.99 0.00
N LEU A 95 -9.21 -12.43 1.17
CA LEU A 95 -10.18 -11.62 1.92
C LEU A 95 -10.66 -10.42 1.10
N HIS A 96 -9.76 -9.71 0.44
CA HIS A 96 -10.14 -8.54 -0.36
C HIS A 96 -10.91 -8.90 -1.63
N LEU A 97 -10.65 -10.04 -2.25
CA LEU A 97 -11.47 -10.56 -3.35
C LEU A 97 -12.88 -10.92 -2.86
N ILE A 98 -13.00 -11.62 -1.72
CA ILE A 98 -14.30 -11.98 -1.14
C ILE A 98 -15.09 -10.71 -0.74
N LEU A 99 -14.44 -9.77 -0.05
CA LEU A 99 -15.06 -8.49 0.31
C LEU A 99 -15.46 -7.69 -0.93
N GLY A 100 -14.62 -7.65 -1.96
CA GLY A 100 -14.92 -7.00 -3.22
C GLY A 100 -16.15 -7.61 -3.90
N TRP A 101 -16.27 -8.94 -3.91
CA TRP A 101 -17.45 -9.63 -4.41
C TRP A 101 -18.72 -9.27 -3.62
N ILE A 102 -18.64 -9.30 -2.27
CA ILE A 102 -19.76 -8.98 -1.39
C ILE A 102 -20.24 -7.55 -1.61
N VAL A 103 -19.30 -6.60 -1.61
CA VAL A 103 -19.62 -5.18 -1.73
C VAL A 103 -20.13 -4.83 -3.13
N MET A 104 -19.49 -5.36 -4.19
CA MET A 104 -19.97 -5.14 -5.56
C MET A 104 -21.36 -5.75 -5.79
N ARG A 105 -21.65 -6.90 -5.19
CA ARG A 105 -22.99 -7.49 -5.19
C ARG A 105 -23.99 -6.59 -4.49
N ALA A 106 -23.62 -6.02 -3.34
CA ALA A 106 -24.48 -5.10 -2.59
C ALA A 106 -24.74 -3.79 -3.35
N LEU A 107 -23.72 -3.30 -4.09
CA LEU A 107 -23.81 -2.09 -4.90
C LEU A 107 -24.70 -2.27 -6.13
N THR A 108 -24.51 -3.38 -6.86
CA THR A 108 -25.19 -3.62 -8.15
C THR A 108 -26.50 -4.39 -8.02
N GLY A 109 -26.77 -5.01 -6.86
CA GLY A 109 -27.87 -5.97 -6.69
C GLY A 109 -27.71 -7.26 -7.52
N SER A 110 -26.54 -7.48 -8.16
CA SER A 110 -26.32 -8.51 -9.17
C SER A 110 -25.15 -9.43 -8.84
N ARG A 111 -25.38 -10.76 -8.88
CA ARG A 111 -24.30 -11.74 -8.83
C ARG A 111 -23.40 -11.66 -10.07
N PHE A 112 -23.97 -11.32 -11.22
CA PHE A 112 -23.24 -11.11 -12.45
C PHE A 112 -22.20 -10.00 -12.29
N GLY A 113 -22.60 -8.82 -11.82
CA GLY A 113 -21.69 -7.69 -11.56
C GLY A 113 -20.60 -8.03 -10.53
N ALA A 114 -20.94 -8.77 -9.47
CA ALA A 114 -19.98 -9.18 -8.45
C ALA A 114 -18.88 -10.11 -9.01
N TRP A 115 -19.26 -11.11 -9.81
CA TRP A 115 -18.29 -11.99 -10.47
C TRP A 115 -17.50 -11.28 -11.56
N LEU A 116 -18.17 -10.42 -12.34
CA LEU A 116 -17.51 -9.61 -13.35
C LEU A 116 -16.40 -8.73 -12.75
N TRP A 117 -16.63 -8.17 -11.56
CA TRP A 117 -15.64 -7.36 -10.85
C TRP A 117 -14.42 -8.17 -10.43
N VAL A 118 -14.61 -9.24 -9.66
CA VAL A 118 -13.47 -9.99 -9.08
C VAL A 118 -12.70 -10.83 -10.09
N LEU A 119 -13.30 -11.16 -11.24
CA LEU A 119 -12.64 -11.82 -12.35
C LEU A 119 -12.14 -10.85 -13.43
N SER A 120 -12.42 -9.55 -13.31
CA SER A 120 -11.91 -8.55 -14.26
C SER A 120 -10.37 -8.53 -14.26
N GLY A 121 -9.81 -8.16 -15.40
CA GLY A 121 -8.37 -7.97 -15.52
C GLY A 121 -7.81 -6.97 -14.50
N ALA A 122 -8.57 -5.93 -14.17
CA ALA A 122 -8.20 -4.96 -13.14
C ALA A 122 -8.04 -5.60 -11.76
N ALA A 123 -8.99 -6.45 -11.33
CA ALA A 123 -8.93 -7.13 -10.04
C ALA A 123 -7.79 -8.16 -10.00
N ILE A 124 -7.65 -8.97 -11.04
CA ILE A 124 -6.58 -9.98 -11.13
C ILE A 124 -5.19 -9.32 -11.19
N SER A 125 -5.05 -8.22 -11.93
CA SER A 125 -3.80 -7.45 -11.98
C SER A 125 -3.43 -6.82 -10.63
N ALA A 126 -4.44 -6.37 -9.85
CA ALA A 126 -4.23 -5.82 -8.51
C ALA A 126 -3.64 -6.84 -7.52
N LEU A 127 -3.78 -8.16 -7.77
CA LEU A 127 -3.12 -9.21 -6.98
C LEU A 127 -1.58 -9.16 -7.06
N SER A 128 -1.03 -8.34 -7.95
CA SER A 128 0.42 -8.09 -8.05
C SER A 128 0.92 -7.09 -6.99
N PHE A 129 0.03 -6.48 -6.21
CA PHE A 129 0.35 -5.43 -5.24
C PHE A 129 -0.45 -5.61 -3.96
N TYR A 130 0.23 -5.88 -2.88
CA TYR A 130 -0.38 -6.13 -1.56
C TYR A 130 -1.23 -4.95 -1.06
N ASN A 131 -0.80 -3.72 -1.31
CA ASN A 131 -1.53 -2.52 -0.95
C ASN A 131 -2.70 -2.23 -1.90
N LEU A 132 -2.53 -2.43 -3.21
CA LEU A 132 -3.53 -2.06 -4.20
C LEU A 132 -4.72 -3.03 -4.25
N VAL A 133 -4.53 -4.30 -3.86
CA VAL A 133 -5.63 -5.29 -3.81
C VAL A 133 -6.75 -4.86 -2.86
N THR A 134 -6.46 -4.05 -1.84
CA THR A 134 -7.46 -3.49 -0.92
C THR A 134 -8.52 -2.66 -1.65
N ALA A 135 -8.13 -2.00 -2.74
CA ALA A 135 -9.01 -1.17 -3.56
C ALA A 135 -10.14 -1.99 -4.23
N ILE A 136 -9.95 -3.31 -4.42
CA ILE A 136 -10.99 -4.20 -4.97
C ILE A 136 -12.24 -4.21 -4.09
N ALA A 137 -12.09 -4.12 -2.78
CA ALA A 137 -13.19 -4.02 -1.85
C ALA A 137 -13.60 -2.57 -1.58
N LEU A 138 -12.62 -1.66 -1.46
CA LEU A 138 -12.82 -0.33 -0.92
C LEU A 138 -13.38 0.67 -1.95
N ILE A 139 -13.05 0.56 -3.24
CA ILE A 139 -13.67 1.40 -4.27
C ILE A 139 -15.18 1.13 -4.39
N PRO A 140 -15.66 -0.12 -4.55
CA PRO A 140 -17.08 -0.39 -4.54
C PRO A 140 -17.76 0.00 -3.21
N LEU A 141 -17.05 -0.08 -2.07
CA LEU A 141 -17.58 0.35 -0.77
C LEU A 141 -17.79 1.87 -0.72
N ALA A 142 -16.89 2.66 -1.31
CA ALA A 142 -17.07 4.10 -1.44
C ALA A 142 -18.30 4.44 -2.30
N PHE A 143 -18.47 3.76 -3.45
CA PHE A 143 -19.65 3.94 -4.29
C PHE A 143 -20.94 3.56 -3.55
N LEU A 144 -20.95 2.42 -2.86
CA LEU A 144 -22.06 1.96 -2.05
C LEU A 144 -22.39 2.95 -0.92
N GLY A 145 -21.37 3.56 -0.32
CA GLY A 145 -21.53 4.60 0.70
C GLY A 145 -22.27 5.84 0.18
N VAL A 146 -22.02 6.25 -1.07
CA VAL A 146 -22.80 7.33 -1.71
C VAL A 146 -24.23 6.88 -1.96
N GLU A 147 -24.42 5.71 -2.59
CA GLU A 147 -25.76 5.19 -2.90
C GLU A 147 -26.64 5.03 -1.65
N ARG A 148 -26.04 4.61 -0.54
CA ARG A 148 -26.74 4.45 0.75
C ARG A 148 -26.71 5.69 1.65
N ARG A 149 -26.03 6.75 1.22
CA ARG A 149 -25.83 7.99 2.00
C ARG A 149 -25.22 7.73 3.38
N SER A 150 -24.34 6.76 3.46
CA SER A 150 -23.73 6.29 4.71
C SER A 150 -22.36 6.93 4.91
N ALA A 151 -22.26 7.84 5.88
CA ALA A 151 -20.96 8.39 6.30
C ALA A 151 -20.03 7.31 6.85
N LEU A 152 -20.59 6.27 7.48
CA LEU A 152 -19.82 5.14 8.01
C LEU A 152 -19.12 4.38 6.87
N GLN A 153 -19.84 4.01 5.81
CA GLN A 153 -19.26 3.28 4.68
C GLN A 153 -18.23 4.11 3.92
N LEU A 154 -18.51 5.40 3.70
CA LEU A 154 -17.56 6.33 3.10
C LEU A 154 -16.31 6.49 3.95
N GLY A 155 -16.47 6.79 5.24
CA GLY A 155 -15.36 6.99 6.17
C GLY A 155 -14.50 5.72 6.33
N LEU A 156 -15.13 4.55 6.43
CA LEU A 156 -14.43 3.27 6.46
C LEU A 156 -13.62 3.03 5.19
N SER A 157 -14.22 3.26 4.01
CA SER A 157 -13.53 3.08 2.74
C SER A 157 -12.30 3.96 2.63
N PHE A 158 -12.42 5.27 2.84
CA PHE A 158 -11.30 6.20 2.71
C PHE A 158 -10.26 6.04 3.82
N GLY A 159 -10.67 5.75 5.05
CA GLY A 159 -9.75 5.48 6.15
C GLY A 159 -8.89 4.24 5.90
N LEU A 160 -9.49 3.14 5.43
CA LEU A 160 -8.75 1.93 5.09
C LEU A 160 -7.89 2.10 3.83
N LEU A 161 -8.33 2.85 2.81
CA LEU A 161 -7.48 3.21 1.66
C LEU A 161 -6.25 4.03 2.09
N ALA A 162 -6.42 4.92 3.08
CA ALA A 162 -5.29 5.67 3.63
C ALA A 162 -4.30 4.77 4.37
N LEU A 163 -4.79 3.81 5.18
CA LEU A 163 -3.95 2.80 5.84
C LEU A 163 -3.28 1.84 4.84
N ALA A 164 -3.87 1.65 3.65
CA ALA A 164 -3.27 0.87 2.57
C ALA A 164 -2.17 1.61 1.81
N GLY A 165 -2.00 2.92 2.06
CA GLY A 165 -0.91 3.70 1.49
C GLY A 165 -1.05 4.01 -0.02
N GLU A 166 -2.28 4.11 -0.54
CA GLU A 166 -2.57 4.30 -1.97
C GLU A 166 -3.13 5.69 -2.30
N PRO A 167 -2.31 6.76 -2.28
CA PRO A 167 -2.79 8.14 -2.42
C PRO A 167 -3.48 8.41 -3.77
N VAL A 168 -2.98 7.83 -4.88
CA VAL A 168 -3.59 8.02 -6.21
C VAL A 168 -4.98 7.39 -6.26
N THR A 169 -5.15 6.21 -5.67
CA THR A 169 -6.44 5.53 -5.58
C THR A 169 -7.43 6.29 -4.70
N ILE A 170 -6.95 6.90 -3.59
CA ILE A 170 -7.78 7.77 -2.74
C ILE A 170 -8.30 8.97 -3.53
N VAL A 171 -7.43 9.65 -4.28
CA VAL A 171 -7.82 10.80 -5.13
C VAL A 171 -8.81 10.36 -6.20
N ALA A 172 -8.55 9.26 -6.90
CA ALA A 172 -9.43 8.74 -7.94
C ALA A 172 -10.82 8.37 -7.38
N ALA A 173 -10.88 7.66 -6.25
CA ALA A 173 -12.13 7.32 -5.58
C ALA A 173 -12.85 8.58 -5.05
N GLY A 174 -12.12 9.56 -4.54
CA GLY A 174 -12.67 10.84 -4.07
C GLY A 174 -13.33 11.64 -5.17
N VAL A 175 -12.69 11.75 -6.33
CA VAL A 175 -13.27 12.40 -7.51
C VAL A 175 -14.53 11.66 -7.99
N ALA A 176 -14.49 10.32 -8.02
CA ALA A 176 -15.67 9.52 -8.40
C ALA A 176 -16.84 9.71 -7.42
N VAL A 177 -16.57 9.70 -6.10
CA VAL A 177 -17.57 9.97 -5.05
C VAL A 177 -18.16 11.38 -5.19
N LEU A 178 -17.35 12.38 -5.51
CA LEU A 178 -17.81 13.74 -5.72
C LEU A 178 -18.75 13.82 -6.93
N ILE A 179 -18.42 13.15 -8.05
CA ILE A 179 -19.30 13.08 -9.23
C ILE A 179 -20.63 12.42 -8.87
N LEU A 180 -20.61 11.28 -8.14
CA LEU A 180 -21.83 10.60 -7.71
C LEU A 180 -22.69 11.50 -6.83
N ALA A 181 -22.09 12.22 -5.89
CA ALA A 181 -22.79 13.12 -4.97
C ALA A 181 -23.39 14.35 -5.69
N ILE A 182 -22.70 14.89 -6.70
CA ILE A 182 -23.20 16.04 -7.49
C ILE A 182 -24.31 15.59 -8.46
N ALA A 183 -24.14 14.45 -9.10
CA ALA A 183 -25.11 13.93 -10.08
C ALA A 183 -26.47 13.58 -9.45
N GLU A 184 -26.53 13.33 -8.14
CA GLU A 184 -27.81 13.20 -7.41
C GLU A 184 -28.66 14.50 -7.43
N LYS A 185 -28.04 15.66 -7.72
CA LYS A 185 -28.74 16.96 -7.68
C LYS A 185 -29.57 17.31 -8.93
N GLY A 186 -29.78 16.38 -9.89
CA GLY A 186 -30.81 16.59 -10.89
C GLY A 186 -30.41 16.73 -12.35
N PHE A 187 -29.16 16.42 -12.73
CA PHE A 187 -28.75 16.54 -14.15
C PHE A 187 -29.18 15.37 -15.05
N PHE A 188 -29.51 14.18 -14.46
CA PHE A 188 -29.80 12.95 -15.20
C PHE A 188 -31.24 12.39 -15.03
N THR A 189 -32.12 13.01 -14.22
CA THR A 189 -33.46 12.49 -13.93
C THR A 189 -34.60 13.16 -14.67
N ARG A 190 -34.42 13.58 -15.93
CA ARG A 190 -35.55 13.81 -16.80
C ARG A 190 -35.87 12.54 -17.59
N ARG A 191 -36.49 11.54 -16.95
CA ARG A 191 -37.37 10.61 -17.66
C ARG A 191 -38.58 11.39 -18.13
N ARG A 192 -38.72 11.56 -19.45
CA ARG A 192 -39.96 11.98 -20.11
C ARG A 192 -41.00 10.92 -19.80
N GLY A 193 -42.00 11.22 -19.01
CA GLY A 193 -43.19 10.42 -18.99
C GLY A 193 -43.96 10.18 -17.69
N ASP A 194 -43.49 10.58 -16.52
CA ASP A 194 -44.27 10.36 -15.28
C ASP A 194 -44.52 11.70 -14.58
N ALA A 195 -45.46 12.47 -15.15
CA ALA A 195 -46.10 13.59 -14.51
C ALA A 195 -47.35 13.06 -13.78
N GLU A 196 -47.18 12.39 -12.65
CA GLU A 196 -48.23 12.22 -11.64
C GLU A 196 -47.72 11.19 -10.60
N THR A 197 -47.02 11.67 -9.65
CA THR A 197 -47.00 11.32 -8.22
C THR A 197 -45.83 12.04 -7.57
N GLN A 198 -45.96 13.34 -7.38
CA GLN A 198 -45.10 14.11 -6.49
C GLN A 198 -45.48 13.80 -5.06
N THR A 199 -44.92 12.78 -4.47
CA THR A 199 -44.78 12.70 -3.04
C THR A 199 -43.39 12.25 -2.69
N SER A 200 -42.63 13.15 -2.07
CA SER A 200 -41.27 13.05 -1.55
C SER A 200 -40.14 12.95 -2.58
N ALA A 201 -39.52 14.12 -2.87
CA ALA A 201 -38.19 14.17 -3.46
C ALA A 201 -37.23 13.30 -2.63
N PRO A 202 -36.42 12.41 -3.25
CA PRO A 202 -35.51 11.56 -2.52
C PRO A 202 -34.61 12.44 -1.63
N PRO A 203 -34.43 12.11 -0.37
CA PRO A 203 -33.65 12.93 0.55
C PRO A 203 -32.22 13.06 0.01
N ARG A 204 -31.76 14.29 -0.17
CA ARG A 204 -30.44 14.66 -0.68
C ARG A 204 -29.36 14.09 0.23
N LEU A 205 -28.17 13.74 -0.33
CA LEU A 205 -26.98 13.49 0.49
C LEU A 205 -26.84 14.65 1.46
N ARG A 206 -27.06 14.40 2.76
CA ARG A 206 -27.10 15.49 3.73
C ARG A 206 -25.73 16.17 3.73
N VAL A 207 -25.70 17.50 3.70
CA VAL A 207 -24.45 18.31 3.72
C VAL A 207 -23.50 17.84 4.85
N LYS A 208 -24.02 17.27 5.92
CA LYS A 208 -23.27 16.72 7.05
C LYS A 208 -22.62 15.34 6.82
N THR A 209 -22.99 14.61 5.74
CA THR A 209 -22.48 13.24 5.49
C THR A 209 -21.00 13.23 5.09
N ILE A 210 -20.58 14.14 4.22
CA ILE A 210 -19.19 14.19 3.73
C ILE A 210 -18.22 14.61 4.84
N PRO A 211 -18.45 15.70 5.62
CA PRO A 211 -17.58 16.06 6.74
C PRO A 211 -17.48 14.95 7.79
N LEU A 212 -18.59 14.30 8.12
CA LEU A 212 -18.58 13.17 9.07
C LEU A 212 -17.76 11.99 8.53
N ALA A 213 -17.94 11.64 7.25
CA ALA A 213 -17.13 10.59 6.60
C ALA A 213 -15.64 10.92 6.61
N LEU A 214 -15.29 12.17 6.33
CA LEU A 214 -13.90 12.63 6.40
C LEU A 214 -13.33 12.53 7.81
N GLY A 215 -14.09 12.97 8.83
CA GLY A 215 -13.69 12.84 10.23
C GLY A 215 -13.43 11.37 10.62
N ILE A 216 -14.32 10.45 10.23
CA ILE A 216 -14.15 9.01 10.45
C ILE A 216 -12.89 8.51 9.74
N ALA A 217 -12.67 8.88 8.47
CA ALA A 217 -11.52 8.46 7.71
C ALA A 217 -10.20 8.93 8.34
N VAL A 218 -10.16 10.18 8.85
CA VAL A 218 -9.01 10.74 9.55
C VAL A 218 -8.72 9.97 10.84
N VAL A 219 -9.74 9.65 11.64
CA VAL A 219 -9.56 8.86 12.87
C VAL A 219 -9.02 7.46 12.56
N ILE A 220 -9.54 6.81 11.51
CA ILE A 220 -9.04 5.49 11.09
C ILE A 220 -7.59 5.58 10.61
N ALA A 221 -7.24 6.62 9.85
CA ALA A 221 -5.89 6.82 9.32
C ALA A 221 -4.90 7.41 10.34
N ALA A 222 -5.36 7.89 11.50
CA ALA A 222 -4.56 8.64 12.46
C ALA A 222 -3.23 7.96 12.84
N PRO A 223 -3.15 6.65 13.14
CA PRO A 223 -1.89 6.03 13.53
C PRO A 223 -0.84 6.13 12.41
N GLN A 224 -1.23 5.96 11.15
CA GLN A 224 -0.34 6.10 10.01
C GLN A 224 0.06 7.56 9.78
N LEU A 225 -0.88 8.50 9.91
CA LEU A 225 -0.62 9.93 9.71
C LEU A 225 0.35 10.48 10.77
N ILE A 226 0.17 10.09 12.04
CA ILE A 226 1.06 10.50 13.14
C ILE A 226 2.46 9.92 12.91
N ALA A 227 2.58 8.61 12.64
CA ALA A 227 3.86 7.96 12.40
C ALA A 227 4.57 8.54 11.16
N TYR A 228 3.84 8.84 10.09
CA TYR A 228 4.38 9.46 8.88
C TYR A 228 4.84 10.90 9.12
N SER A 229 4.12 11.68 9.95
CA SER A 229 4.45 13.07 10.20
C SER A 229 5.85 13.29 10.79
N GLU A 230 6.36 12.29 11.55
CA GLU A 230 7.70 12.34 12.13
C GLU A 230 8.82 12.25 11.09
N ILE A 231 8.55 11.63 9.95
CA ILE A 231 9.54 11.36 8.91
C ILE A 231 9.29 12.13 7.61
N ALA A 232 8.12 12.73 7.48
CA ALA A 232 7.61 13.31 6.23
C ALA A 232 8.57 14.29 5.55
N LYS A 233 9.37 15.04 6.34
CA LYS A 233 10.31 16.04 5.79
C LYS A 233 11.65 15.45 5.35
N GLU A 234 11.97 14.22 5.75
CA GLU A 234 13.30 13.64 5.57
C GLU A 234 13.31 12.52 4.53
N VAL A 235 12.14 11.91 4.25
CA VAL A 235 12.05 10.84 3.27
C VAL A 235 12.18 11.38 1.84
N GLU A 236 12.82 10.60 0.98
CA GLU A 236 12.99 10.93 -0.44
C GLU A 236 11.67 11.34 -1.11
N ARG A 237 10.60 10.63 -0.80
CA ARG A 237 9.26 10.86 -1.37
C ARG A 237 8.69 12.24 -1.08
N ALA A 238 9.06 12.86 0.05
CA ALA A 238 8.59 14.20 0.42
C ALA A 238 9.14 15.30 -0.49
N HIS A 239 10.28 15.06 -1.13
CA HIS A 239 10.88 16.00 -2.08
C HIS A 239 10.23 15.92 -3.47
N GLY A 240 9.22 15.06 -3.65
CA GLY A 240 8.51 14.83 -4.90
C GLY A 240 9.32 14.01 -5.91
N TYR A 241 8.59 13.41 -6.82
CA TYR A 241 9.20 12.69 -7.96
C TYR A 241 9.43 13.63 -9.14
N SER A 242 10.31 13.25 -10.08
CA SER A 242 10.36 13.91 -11.38
C SER A 242 9.03 13.70 -12.12
N ALA A 243 8.65 14.64 -12.98
CA ALA A 243 7.44 14.51 -13.81
C ALA A 243 7.45 13.20 -14.63
N GLN A 244 8.63 12.82 -15.14
CA GLN A 244 8.82 11.56 -15.86
C GLN A 244 8.52 10.34 -14.98
N THR A 245 8.99 10.32 -13.73
CA THR A 245 8.71 9.23 -12.77
C THR A 245 7.23 9.14 -12.43
N VAL A 246 6.55 10.28 -12.25
CA VAL A 246 5.11 10.35 -11.98
C VAL A 246 4.31 9.79 -13.15
N LEU A 247 4.65 10.20 -14.38
CA LEU A 247 3.96 9.82 -15.61
C LEU A 247 4.36 8.44 -16.13
N ASN A 248 5.34 7.80 -15.50
CA ASN A 248 5.67 6.41 -15.81
C ASN A 248 4.46 5.51 -15.53
N ALA A 249 4.26 4.46 -16.34
CA ALA A 249 3.06 3.63 -16.34
C ALA A 249 1.77 4.47 -16.48
N SER A 250 1.69 5.29 -17.52
CA SER A 250 0.48 5.89 -18.04
C SER A 250 -0.29 4.88 -18.89
N PHE A 251 -1.62 4.96 -18.88
CA PHE A 251 -2.47 4.08 -19.69
C PHE A 251 -2.32 4.40 -21.18
N ASP A 252 -1.76 3.46 -21.94
CA ASP A 252 -1.61 3.61 -23.40
C ASP A 252 -2.98 3.48 -24.07
N PRO A 253 -3.40 4.46 -24.90
CA PRO A 253 -4.70 4.43 -25.59
C PRO A 253 -4.93 3.16 -26.42
N ARG A 254 -3.87 2.54 -26.96
CA ARG A 254 -3.97 1.28 -27.73
C ARG A 254 -4.50 0.13 -26.89
N ARG A 255 -4.35 0.18 -25.56
CA ARG A 255 -4.86 -0.79 -24.61
C ARG A 255 -6.37 -0.69 -24.33
N LEU A 256 -7.08 0.31 -24.89
CA LEU A 256 -8.53 0.38 -24.78
C LEU A 256 -9.22 -0.87 -25.33
N LEU A 257 -8.65 -1.53 -26.35
CA LEU A 257 -9.16 -2.78 -26.87
C LEU A 257 -9.05 -3.94 -25.85
N GLU A 258 -8.09 -3.88 -24.94
CA GLU A 258 -7.93 -4.89 -23.88
C GLU A 258 -9.14 -4.97 -22.95
N LEU A 259 -9.89 -3.86 -22.77
CA LEU A 259 -11.10 -3.86 -21.96
C LEU A 259 -12.16 -4.85 -22.46
N PHE A 260 -12.14 -5.17 -23.76
CA PHE A 260 -13.15 -6.00 -24.42
C PHE A 260 -12.69 -7.45 -24.59
N ILE A 261 -11.47 -7.66 -25.04
CA ILE A 261 -11.01 -8.95 -25.56
C ILE A 261 -9.71 -9.47 -24.92
N GLY A 262 -9.11 -8.71 -24.01
CA GLY A 262 -7.86 -9.06 -23.33
C GLY A 262 -6.59 -8.57 -24.03
N PRO A 263 -5.42 -8.84 -23.46
CA PRO A 263 -4.15 -8.29 -23.91
C PRO A 263 -3.62 -9.01 -25.15
N PHE A 264 -4.04 -8.55 -26.32
CA PHE A 264 -3.54 -9.05 -27.62
C PHE A 264 -2.38 -8.20 -28.18
N ILE A 265 -2.15 -7.03 -27.60
CA ILE A 265 -1.13 -6.09 -28.06
C ILE A 265 0.05 -6.16 -27.11
N ASN A 266 1.17 -6.68 -27.59
CA ASN A 266 2.43 -6.61 -26.85
C ASN A 266 2.93 -5.15 -26.90
N ILE A 267 2.64 -4.39 -25.85
CA ILE A 267 3.07 -3.00 -25.71
C ILE A 267 4.32 -2.99 -24.84
N ASN A 268 5.47 -2.65 -25.43
CA ASN A 268 6.76 -2.53 -24.75
C ASN A 268 6.84 -1.34 -23.78
N ALA A 269 5.74 -0.63 -23.53
CA ALA A 269 5.70 0.48 -22.59
C ALA A 269 5.52 -0.04 -21.15
N PRO A 270 6.12 0.61 -20.15
CA PRO A 270 5.91 0.26 -18.76
C PRO A 270 4.43 0.47 -18.41
N HIS A 271 3.76 -0.59 -17.98
CA HIS A 271 2.37 -0.58 -17.53
C HIS A 271 2.25 -1.20 -16.14
N LEU A 272 1.29 -0.69 -15.36
CA LEU A 272 1.06 -1.16 -14.00
C LEU A 272 0.23 -2.45 -14.00
N PHE A 273 -0.85 -2.46 -14.77
CA PHE A 273 -1.77 -3.61 -14.85
C PHE A 273 -1.47 -4.47 -16.06
N PRO A 274 -1.16 -5.77 -15.88
CA PRO A 274 -0.98 -6.71 -16.98
C PRO A 274 -2.20 -6.80 -17.91
N SER A 275 -3.40 -6.61 -17.36
CA SER A 275 -4.64 -6.53 -18.14
C SER A 275 -5.70 -5.71 -17.42
N LEU A 276 -6.63 -5.17 -18.20
CA LEU A 276 -7.82 -4.46 -17.71
C LEU A 276 -9.11 -5.05 -18.31
N ILE A 277 -9.09 -6.29 -18.80
CA ILE A 277 -10.23 -6.93 -19.44
C ILE A 277 -11.47 -6.95 -18.52
N ILE A 278 -12.60 -6.54 -19.07
CA ILE A 278 -13.94 -6.67 -18.47
C ILE A 278 -14.84 -7.55 -19.34
N GLY A 279 -14.69 -7.45 -20.67
CA GLY A 279 -15.41 -8.23 -21.65
C GLY A 279 -16.35 -7.41 -22.53
N LEU A 280 -16.88 -8.05 -23.58
CA LEU A 280 -17.68 -7.41 -24.62
C LEU A 280 -18.99 -6.77 -24.09
N ILE A 281 -19.47 -7.19 -22.93
CA ILE A 281 -20.70 -6.66 -22.31
C ILE A 281 -20.65 -5.16 -22.05
N ILE A 282 -19.46 -4.56 -21.93
CA ILE A 282 -19.33 -3.12 -21.70
C ILE A 282 -19.64 -2.29 -22.95
N ILE A 283 -19.57 -2.87 -24.16
CA ILE A 283 -19.83 -2.12 -25.41
C ILE A 283 -21.22 -1.50 -25.39
N PRO A 284 -22.33 -2.23 -25.23
CA PRO A 284 -23.64 -1.60 -25.14
C PRO A 284 -23.85 -0.80 -23.85
N ALA A 285 -23.13 -1.14 -22.77
CA ALA A 285 -23.29 -0.48 -21.49
C ALA A 285 -22.74 0.96 -21.48
N ILE A 286 -21.62 1.24 -22.17
CA ILE A 286 -21.00 2.58 -22.19
C ILE A 286 -21.87 3.64 -22.89
N PHE A 287 -22.78 3.24 -23.77
CA PHE A 287 -23.69 4.18 -24.44
C PHE A 287 -24.88 4.61 -23.57
N ARG A 288 -25.00 4.06 -22.37
CA ARG A 288 -26.02 4.49 -21.42
C ARG A 288 -25.68 5.86 -20.84
N ARG A 289 -26.70 6.71 -20.70
CA ARG A 289 -26.57 7.99 -19.99
C ARG A 289 -26.60 7.70 -18.48
N SER A 290 -25.42 7.52 -17.88
CA SER A 290 -25.27 7.24 -16.46
C SER A 290 -24.15 8.09 -15.87
N ARG A 291 -24.24 8.40 -14.58
CA ARG A 291 -23.15 9.04 -13.83
C ARG A 291 -21.87 8.18 -13.81
N TYR A 292 -22.00 6.85 -13.88
CA TYR A 292 -20.88 5.94 -13.99
C TYR A 292 -20.16 6.03 -15.34
N THR A 293 -20.86 6.40 -16.43
CA THR A 293 -20.22 6.72 -17.72
C THR A 293 -19.31 7.95 -17.59
N VAL A 294 -19.78 8.98 -16.89
CA VAL A 294 -18.98 10.19 -16.64
C VAL A 294 -17.74 9.85 -15.79
N ILE A 295 -17.91 9.04 -14.74
CA ILE A 295 -16.77 8.58 -13.92
C ILE A 295 -15.78 7.82 -14.79
N ALA A 296 -16.22 6.84 -15.58
CA ALA A 296 -15.35 6.05 -16.44
C ALA A 296 -14.57 6.92 -17.42
N ALA A 297 -15.23 7.89 -18.07
CA ALA A 297 -14.59 8.82 -19.00
C ALA A 297 -13.56 9.73 -18.32
N LEU A 298 -13.89 10.28 -17.14
CA LEU A 298 -12.96 11.15 -16.42
C LEU A 298 -11.77 10.37 -15.84
N MET A 299 -12.00 9.17 -15.36
CA MET A 299 -10.93 8.29 -14.87
C MET A 299 -10.00 7.87 -16.01
N LEU A 300 -10.53 7.59 -17.20
CA LEU A 300 -9.73 7.37 -18.41
C LEU A 300 -8.89 8.60 -18.75
N PHE A 301 -9.49 9.80 -18.71
CA PHE A 301 -8.79 11.05 -18.97
C PHE A 301 -7.54 11.20 -18.08
N PHE A 302 -7.63 10.92 -16.79
CA PHE A 302 -6.49 10.98 -15.89
C PHE A 302 -5.53 9.80 -16.06
N ALA A 303 -6.06 8.59 -16.32
CA ALA A 303 -5.25 7.39 -16.53
C ALA A 303 -4.31 7.50 -17.74
N LEU A 304 -4.72 8.23 -18.78
CA LEU A 304 -3.91 8.48 -19.98
C LEU A 304 -2.56 9.16 -19.66
N GLY A 305 -2.45 9.88 -18.54
CA GLY A 305 -1.19 10.43 -18.03
C GLY A 305 -0.36 11.16 -19.10
N SER A 306 0.79 10.57 -19.49
CA SER A 306 1.69 11.15 -20.49
C SER A 306 1.08 11.25 -21.91
N PHE A 307 0.08 10.42 -22.22
CA PHE A 307 -0.64 10.48 -23.50
C PHE A 307 -1.70 11.59 -23.54
N ASN A 308 -2.04 12.19 -22.41
CA ASN A 308 -2.94 13.32 -22.32
C ASN A 308 -2.16 14.62 -22.11
N PRO A 309 -2.12 15.54 -23.10
CA PRO A 309 -1.31 16.75 -23.00
C PRO A 309 -1.69 17.66 -21.83
N LEU A 310 -2.97 17.68 -21.41
CA LEU A 310 -3.42 18.50 -20.27
C LEU A 310 -2.94 17.90 -18.93
N VAL A 311 -3.05 16.58 -18.75
CA VAL A 311 -2.54 15.89 -17.55
C VAL A 311 -1.03 16.01 -17.48
N ARG A 312 -0.34 15.82 -18.59
CA ARG A 312 1.11 15.97 -18.69
C ARG A 312 1.55 17.37 -18.30
N ALA A 313 0.96 18.42 -18.91
CA ALA A 313 1.28 19.81 -18.59
C ALA A 313 1.01 20.16 -17.12
N ALA A 314 -0.09 19.64 -16.53
CA ALA A 314 -0.40 19.83 -15.12
C ALA A 314 0.68 19.20 -14.21
N VAL A 315 1.12 17.97 -14.48
CA VAL A 315 2.18 17.29 -13.70
C VAL A 315 3.53 17.97 -13.87
N GLU A 316 3.86 18.46 -15.07
CA GLU A 316 5.10 19.19 -15.36
C GLU A 316 5.15 20.55 -14.68
N SER A 317 4.01 21.26 -14.55
CA SER A 317 3.94 22.60 -13.97
C SER A 317 3.69 22.62 -12.46
N MET A 318 2.99 21.62 -11.90
CA MET A 318 2.54 21.62 -10.51
C MET A 318 3.29 20.57 -9.67
N SER A 319 4.23 20.99 -8.81
CA SER A 319 4.99 20.09 -7.91
C SER A 319 4.10 19.30 -6.96
N ALA A 320 2.97 19.88 -6.52
CA ALA A 320 2.01 19.20 -5.64
C ALA A 320 1.44 17.90 -6.23
N LEU A 321 1.38 17.77 -7.56
CA LEU A 321 0.92 16.56 -8.24
C LEU A 321 2.00 15.47 -8.31
N ARG A 322 3.24 15.77 -7.92
CA ARG A 322 4.38 14.84 -8.00
C ARG A 322 4.55 13.95 -6.77
N VAL A 323 3.61 13.95 -5.86
CA VAL A 323 3.60 13.06 -4.68
C VAL A 323 3.13 11.64 -5.02
N GLY A 324 2.23 11.51 -6.01
CA GLY A 324 1.71 10.23 -6.49
C GLY A 324 2.40 9.76 -7.78
N ARG A 325 2.49 8.44 -7.97
CA ARG A 325 3.05 7.82 -9.19
C ARG A 325 1.99 6.99 -9.89
N PHE A 326 2.18 6.81 -11.20
CA PHE A 326 1.44 5.86 -12.03
C PHE A 326 -0.02 6.26 -12.27
N PRO A 327 -0.27 7.14 -13.26
CA PRO A 327 -1.62 7.55 -13.66
C PRO A 327 -2.54 6.38 -14.01
N GLU A 328 -2.00 5.25 -14.48
CA GLU A 328 -2.77 4.04 -14.78
C GLU A 328 -3.61 3.54 -13.58
N LYS A 329 -3.29 3.93 -12.35
CA LYS A 329 -4.10 3.59 -11.16
C LYS A 329 -5.55 4.13 -11.23
N PHE A 330 -5.78 5.23 -11.95
CA PHE A 330 -7.13 5.73 -12.21
C PHE A 330 -7.98 4.71 -12.98
N ALA A 331 -7.36 3.85 -13.80
CA ALA A 331 -8.06 2.82 -14.54
C ALA A 331 -8.75 1.78 -13.64
N LEU A 332 -8.30 1.60 -12.39
CA LEU A 332 -8.97 0.71 -11.45
C LEU A 332 -10.38 1.22 -11.08
N VAL A 333 -10.50 2.53 -10.83
CA VAL A 333 -11.79 3.19 -10.57
C VAL A 333 -12.65 3.24 -11.84
N MET A 334 -12.03 3.45 -13.01
CA MET A 334 -12.70 3.33 -14.31
C MET A 334 -13.34 1.96 -14.49
N CYS A 335 -12.59 0.89 -14.25
CA CYS A 335 -13.08 -0.49 -14.39
C CYS A 335 -14.22 -0.79 -13.42
N ALA A 336 -14.15 -0.30 -12.17
CA ALA A 336 -15.25 -0.44 -11.21
C ALA A 336 -16.53 0.22 -11.71
N ALA A 337 -16.44 1.43 -12.26
CA ALA A 337 -17.58 2.13 -12.85
C ALA A 337 -18.15 1.39 -14.09
N LEU A 338 -17.28 0.89 -14.97
CA LEU A 338 -17.69 0.11 -16.14
C LEU A 338 -18.39 -1.21 -15.75
N VAL A 339 -17.94 -1.87 -14.69
CA VAL A 339 -18.60 -3.07 -14.16
C VAL A 339 -19.99 -2.75 -13.61
N VAL A 340 -20.15 -1.63 -12.91
CA VAL A 340 -21.50 -1.19 -12.46
C VAL A 340 -22.41 -0.96 -13.65
N LEU A 341 -21.96 -0.25 -14.69
CA LEU A 341 -22.71 -0.04 -15.94
C LEU A 341 -23.11 -1.35 -16.62
N ALA A 342 -22.17 -2.30 -16.73
CA ALA A 342 -22.43 -3.61 -17.32
C ALA A 342 -23.46 -4.40 -16.51
N ALA A 343 -23.40 -4.33 -15.17
CA ALA A 343 -24.36 -5.00 -14.30
C ALA A 343 -25.77 -4.39 -14.39
N GLU A 344 -25.87 -3.07 -14.48
CA GLU A 344 -27.13 -2.35 -14.72
C GLU A 344 -27.73 -2.73 -16.08
N TYR A 345 -26.91 -2.69 -17.13
CA TYR A 345 -27.33 -3.09 -18.47
C TYR A 345 -27.83 -4.54 -18.51
N PHE A 346 -27.06 -5.48 -17.92
CA PHE A 346 -27.42 -6.90 -17.85
C PHE A 346 -28.77 -7.14 -17.15
N ARG A 347 -29.03 -6.41 -16.06
CA ARG A 347 -30.28 -6.54 -15.28
C ARG A 347 -31.49 -6.06 -16.05
N GLU A 348 -31.36 -4.96 -16.81
CA GLU A 348 -32.49 -4.32 -17.49
C GLU A 348 -32.81 -4.90 -18.87
N SER A 349 -31.79 -5.40 -19.58
CA SER A 349 -31.92 -5.83 -20.98
C SER A 349 -32.44 -7.24 -21.16
N LYS A 350 -32.77 -7.99 -20.08
CA LYS A 350 -33.14 -9.40 -20.12
C LYS A 350 -32.17 -10.24 -21.01
N THR A 351 -30.89 -9.91 -20.91
CA THR A 351 -29.81 -10.40 -21.79
C THR A 351 -29.81 -11.93 -21.85
N PRO A 352 -29.72 -12.54 -23.05
CA PRO A 352 -29.63 -13.98 -23.19
C PRO A 352 -28.47 -14.60 -22.41
N ARG A 353 -28.63 -15.83 -21.94
CA ARG A 353 -27.57 -16.59 -21.22
C ARG A 353 -26.26 -16.65 -22.00
N ILE A 354 -26.29 -16.50 -23.31
CA ILE A 354 -25.11 -16.46 -24.17
C ILE A 354 -24.13 -15.36 -23.78
N TRP A 355 -24.64 -14.18 -23.39
CA TRP A 355 -23.80 -13.07 -22.95
C TRP A 355 -23.02 -13.38 -21.64
N THR A 356 -23.60 -14.20 -20.77
CA THR A 356 -22.88 -14.69 -19.59
C THR A 356 -21.69 -15.55 -20.02
N ILE A 357 -21.88 -16.47 -20.95
CA ILE A 357 -20.83 -17.38 -21.46
C ILE A 357 -19.76 -16.57 -22.18
N VAL A 358 -20.16 -15.70 -23.12
CA VAL A 358 -19.24 -14.86 -23.92
C VAL A 358 -18.41 -13.91 -23.06
N THR A 359 -18.98 -13.44 -21.93
CA THR A 359 -18.26 -12.57 -21.01
C THR A 359 -17.32 -13.36 -20.09
N PHE A 360 -17.79 -14.44 -19.46
CA PHE A 360 -17.02 -15.13 -18.43
C PHE A 360 -16.01 -16.15 -18.94
N ALA A 361 -16.23 -16.77 -20.11
CA ALA A 361 -15.26 -17.75 -20.64
C ALA A 361 -13.89 -17.11 -20.93
N PRO A 362 -13.78 -15.97 -21.64
CA PRO A 362 -12.50 -15.27 -21.82
C PRO A 362 -11.88 -14.79 -20.52
N LEU A 363 -12.69 -14.28 -19.57
CA LEU A 363 -12.20 -13.83 -18.26
C LEU A 363 -11.63 -14.98 -17.45
N LEU A 364 -12.29 -16.14 -17.45
CA LEU A 364 -11.83 -17.32 -16.73
C LEU A 364 -10.52 -17.86 -17.32
N VAL A 365 -10.45 -17.98 -18.64
CA VAL A 365 -9.22 -18.39 -19.34
C VAL A 365 -8.09 -17.41 -19.00
N TRP A 366 -8.34 -16.12 -19.11
CA TRP A 366 -7.39 -15.08 -18.76
C TRP A 366 -6.92 -15.20 -17.31
N THR A 367 -7.84 -15.34 -16.35
CA THR A 367 -7.53 -15.48 -14.93
C THR A 367 -6.64 -16.69 -14.67
N ILE A 368 -6.98 -17.85 -15.23
CA ILE A 368 -6.19 -19.08 -15.07
C ILE A 368 -4.78 -18.92 -15.63
N CYS A 369 -4.63 -18.25 -16.79
CA CYS A 369 -3.33 -18.07 -17.43
C CYS A 369 -2.44 -17.05 -16.74
N THR A 370 -3.02 -16.04 -16.07
CA THR A 370 -2.30 -14.85 -15.62
C THR A 370 -2.27 -14.63 -14.12
N ILE A 371 -3.05 -15.40 -13.34
CA ILE A 371 -3.03 -15.26 -11.89
C ILE A 371 -1.59 -15.40 -11.36
N PRO A 372 -1.08 -14.43 -10.59
CA PRO A 372 0.33 -14.35 -10.21
C PRO A 372 0.63 -15.24 -8.99
N ILE A 373 0.36 -16.55 -9.11
CA ILE A 373 0.59 -17.54 -8.04
C ILE A 373 1.67 -18.51 -8.49
N ASP A 374 2.62 -18.80 -7.59
CA ASP A 374 3.54 -19.91 -7.72
C ASP A 374 3.43 -20.83 -6.49
N TRP A 375 3.78 -22.11 -6.68
CA TRP A 375 3.83 -23.13 -5.64
C TRP A 375 5.24 -23.29 -5.04
N PHE A 376 6.20 -22.49 -5.49
CA PHE A 376 7.50 -22.38 -4.88
C PHE A 376 7.39 -21.74 -3.49
N LYS A 377 8.10 -22.28 -2.50
CA LYS A 377 8.02 -21.85 -1.10
C LYS A 377 9.21 -20.94 -0.74
N PRO A 378 9.14 -19.62 -1.00
CA PRO A 378 10.24 -18.70 -0.69
C PRO A 378 10.55 -18.62 0.80
N TYR A 379 9.56 -18.87 1.65
CA TYR A 379 9.68 -18.87 3.11
C TYR A 379 10.44 -20.06 3.70
N ARG A 380 10.89 -21.02 2.87
CA ARG A 380 11.75 -22.13 3.27
C ARG A 380 13.25 -21.82 3.14
N VAL A 381 13.59 -20.57 2.92
CA VAL A 381 14.99 -20.15 2.93
C VAL A 381 15.56 -20.36 4.32
N THR A 382 16.73 -20.99 4.41
CA THR A 382 17.39 -21.26 5.68
C THR A 382 17.83 -19.94 6.32
N PRO A 383 17.42 -19.64 7.57
CA PRO A 383 17.89 -18.46 8.28
C PRO A 383 19.43 -18.45 8.34
N GLN A 384 20.00 -17.30 8.05
CA GLN A 384 21.44 -17.08 8.22
C GLN A 384 21.68 -16.24 9.47
N ALA A 385 22.86 -16.35 10.04
CA ALA A 385 23.26 -15.42 11.10
C ALA A 385 23.20 -14.00 10.53
N THR A 386 22.67 -13.06 11.32
CA THR A 386 22.56 -11.66 10.93
C THR A 386 23.90 -11.13 10.43
N ARG A 387 23.96 -10.71 9.18
CA ARG A 387 25.17 -10.24 8.52
C ARG A 387 24.86 -8.96 7.76
N ARG A 388 25.75 -8.00 7.89
CA ARG A 388 25.73 -6.81 7.05
C ARG A 388 26.38 -7.13 5.73
N VAL A 389 25.64 -6.93 4.66
CA VAL A 389 26.06 -7.28 3.30
C VAL A 389 25.77 -6.15 2.33
N PHE A 390 26.57 -6.07 1.30
CA PHE A 390 26.26 -5.32 0.10
C PHE A 390 26.02 -6.32 -1.04
N SER A 391 24.91 -6.19 -1.74
CA SER A 391 24.68 -6.97 -2.96
C SER A 391 25.17 -6.17 -4.17
N PRO A 392 26.10 -6.68 -4.97
CA PRO A 392 26.54 -6.01 -6.20
C PRO A 392 25.44 -6.00 -7.26
N THR A 393 24.44 -6.89 -7.14
CA THR A 393 23.28 -6.90 -8.01
C THR A 393 22.21 -5.98 -7.44
N MET A 394 22.08 -4.77 -8.01
CA MET A 394 20.89 -3.98 -7.79
C MET A 394 19.68 -4.78 -8.28
N PRO A 395 18.53 -4.74 -7.58
CA PRO A 395 17.32 -5.38 -8.08
C PRO A 395 16.95 -4.73 -9.41
N GLY A 396 17.48 -5.30 -10.50
CA GLY A 396 17.24 -4.85 -11.86
C GLY A 396 15.88 -5.32 -12.33
N GLY A 397 14.97 -4.39 -12.59
CA GLY A 397 13.70 -4.67 -13.22
C GLY A 397 12.65 -5.37 -12.33
N GLN A 398 11.45 -5.44 -12.85
CA GLN A 398 10.32 -6.08 -12.16
C GLN A 398 10.39 -7.60 -12.29
N VAL A 399 9.96 -8.33 -11.25
CA VAL A 399 9.75 -9.78 -11.33
C VAL A 399 8.47 -10.03 -12.11
N ILE A 400 8.61 -10.45 -13.35
CA ILE A 400 7.48 -10.62 -14.29
C ILE A 400 7.21 -12.08 -14.66
N ASP A 401 8.10 -12.99 -14.30
CA ASP A 401 7.97 -14.43 -14.59
C ASP A 401 8.40 -15.31 -13.41
N ARG A 402 7.93 -16.56 -13.40
CA ARG A 402 8.18 -17.50 -12.31
C ARG A 402 9.64 -17.90 -12.18
N GLN A 403 10.38 -18.00 -13.26
CA GLN A 403 11.78 -18.40 -13.22
C GLN A 403 12.65 -17.28 -12.61
N SER A 404 12.45 -16.04 -13.06
CA SER A 404 13.12 -14.86 -12.51
C SER A 404 12.87 -14.73 -11.00
N TYR A 405 11.62 -14.92 -10.55
CA TYR A 405 11.25 -14.91 -9.15
C TYR A 405 12.00 -15.98 -8.33
N ARG A 406 12.03 -17.23 -8.81
CA ARG A 406 12.72 -18.34 -8.12
C ARG A 406 14.22 -18.12 -8.02
N ASP A 407 14.84 -17.62 -9.08
CA ASP A 407 16.27 -17.34 -9.11
C ASP A 407 16.64 -16.18 -8.18
N ARG A 408 15.85 -15.15 -8.13
CA ARG A 408 16.03 -14.02 -7.20
C ARG A 408 15.84 -14.46 -5.73
N ALA A 409 14.83 -15.28 -5.45
CA ALA A 409 14.62 -15.84 -4.12
C ALA A 409 15.80 -16.69 -3.65
N ARG A 410 16.37 -17.52 -4.54
CA ARG A 410 17.56 -18.34 -4.23
C ARG A 410 18.81 -17.52 -3.98
N ARG A 411 18.97 -16.40 -4.69
CA ARG A 411 20.11 -15.47 -4.54
C ARG A 411 19.99 -14.55 -3.34
N LEU A 412 18.86 -14.59 -2.60
CA LEU A 412 18.60 -13.70 -1.47
C LEU A 412 18.80 -12.23 -1.87
N GLU A 413 18.14 -11.78 -2.92
CA GLU A 413 18.25 -10.39 -3.39
C GLU A 413 17.86 -9.37 -2.30
N PRO A 414 18.34 -8.12 -2.41
CA PRO A 414 18.09 -7.07 -1.43
C PRO A 414 16.63 -6.96 -1.01
N LEU A 415 16.42 -6.69 0.26
CA LEU A 415 15.19 -6.73 1.03
C LEU A 415 14.61 -8.15 1.20
N PHE A 416 14.52 -8.98 0.14
CA PHE A 416 14.08 -10.38 0.29
C PHE A 416 15.00 -11.18 1.21
N GLY A 417 16.31 -11.01 1.10
CA GLY A 417 17.29 -11.65 2.00
C GLY A 417 17.13 -11.26 3.47
N ALA A 418 16.44 -10.17 3.78
CA ALA A 418 16.08 -9.81 5.16
C ALA A 418 15.19 -10.88 5.81
N THR A 419 14.41 -11.64 5.05
CA THR A 419 13.62 -12.77 5.55
C THR A 419 14.49 -13.93 6.04
N ALA A 420 15.77 -13.97 5.64
CA ALA A 420 16.80 -14.91 6.04
C ALA A 420 17.83 -14.30 7.02
N GLY A 421 17.58 -13.13 7.57
CA GLY A 421 18.44 -12.47 8.56
C GLY A 421 19.59 -11.63 7.97
N LEU A 422 19.59 -11.32 6.66
CA LEU A 422 20.59 -10.43 6.07
C LEU A 422 20.21 -8.96 6.24
N GLU A 423 21.19 -8.13 6.56
CA GLU A 423 21.05 -6.66 6.64
C GLU A 423 21.81 -6.02 5.48
N TYR A 424 21.09 -5.40 4.54
CA TYR A 424 21.69 -4.76 3.37
C TYR A 424 22.14 -3.33 3.68
N VAL A 425 23.29 -2.96 3.15
CA VAL A 425 23.82 -1.58 3.22
C VAL A 425 23.94 -1.03 1.81
N LEU A 426 23.63 0.26 1.62
CA LEU A 426 23.61 0.96 0.32
C LEU A 426 22.63 0.36 -0.73
N ASN A 427 22.08 -0.82 -0.49
CA ASN A 427 21.01 -1.40 -1.32
C ASN A 427 19.67 -1.00 -0.69
N ARG A 428 19.00 -0.02 -1.23
CA ARG A 428 17.72 0.50 -0.73
C ARG A 428 16.55 0.02 -1.59
N SER A 429 15.40 -0.18 -0.97
CA SER A 429 14.16 -0.44 -1.69
C SER A 429 13.72 0.80 -2.49
N GLY A 430 13.00 0.57 -3.59
CA GLY A 430 12.51 1.64 -4.47
C GLY A 430 11.22 2.31 -4.00
N ASP A 431 10.85 2.19 -2.71
CA ASP A 431 9.59 2.71 -2.17
C ASP A 431 9.63 4.21 -1.83
N GLY A 432 10.84 4.83 -1.85
CA GLY A 432 11.05 6.25 -1.60
C GLY A 432 10.92 6.65 -0.13
N MET A 433 11.05 5.70 0.80
CA MET A 433 10.91 5.93 2.24
C MET A 433 12.25 6.01 2.98
N HIS A 434 13.37 5.81 2.29
CA HIS A 434 14.70 6.14 2.79
C HIS A 434 14.90 7.66 2.92
N SER A 435 15.88 8.09 3.74
CA SER A 435 16.23 9.49 3.79
C SER A 435 16.85 9.98 2.48
N LEU A 436 16.70 11.26 2.19
CA LEU A 436 17.39 11.89 1.04
C LEU A 436 18.92 11.68 1.13
N LEU A 437 19.48 11.72 2.32
CA LEU A 437 20.91 11.55 2.55
C LEU A 437 21.35 10.11 2.20
N SER A 438 20.57 9.09 2.59
CA SER A 438 20.81 7.69 2.22
C SER A 438 20.73 7.48 0.70
N ARG A 439 19.80 8.16 0.03
CA ARG A 439 19.71 8.15 -1.43
C ARG A 439 21.00 8.67 -2.07
N ILE A 440 21.48 9.85 -1.62
CA ILE A 440 22.68 10.47 -2.16
C ILE A 440 23.90 9.53 -1.97
N ALA A 441 24.06 8.95 -0.79
CA ALA A 441 25.15 8.01 -0.50
C ALA A 441 25.12 6.80 -1.44
N SER A 442 23.94 6.21 -1.66
CA SER A 442 23.75 5.07 -2.56
C SER A 442 24.03 5.42 -4.02
N GLU A 443 23.55 6.56 -4.50
CA GLU A 443 23.76 7.04 -5.87
C GLU A 443 25.24 7.40 -6.13
N ARG A 444 25.91 8.03 -5.16
CA ARG A 444 27.34 8.33 -5.26
C ARG A 444 28.18 7.07 -5.29
N PHE A 445 27.88 6.09 -4.43
CA PHE A 445 28.55 4.79 -4.51
C PHE A 445 28.33 4.11 -5.85
N ALA A 446 27.09 4.08 -6.36
CA ALA A 446 26.76 3.45 -7.63
C ALA A 446 27.46 4.11 -8.82
N SER A 447 27.66 5.43 -8.81
CA SER A 447 28.29 6.19 -9.89
C SER A 447 29.82 6.17 -9.83
N THR A 448 30.40 6.24 -8.63
CA THR A 448 31.87 6.38 -8.46
C THR A 448 32.58 5.08 -8.09
N HIS A 449 31.86 4.10 -7.57
CA HIS A 449 32.39 2.85 -7.00
C HIS A 449 33.45 3.10 -5.90
N ASN A 450 33.42 4.30 -5.29
CA ASN A 450 34.38 4.67 -4.26
C ASN A 450 34.16 3.85 -2.99
N ARG A 451 35.16 3.05 -2.62
CA ARG A 451 35.12 2.15 -1.46
C ARG A 451 34.95 2.85 -0.12
N ALA A 452 35.16 4.16 -0.04
CA ALA A 452 34.89 4.93 1.18
C ALA A 452 33.43 4.81 1.60
N TRP A 453 32.49 4.92 0.66
CA TRP A 453 31.05 4.75 0.93
C TRP A 453 30.72 3.38 1.51
N LEU A 454 31.28 2.31 0.94
CA LEU A 454 31.04 0.95 1.41
C LEU A 454 31.65 0.74 2.80
N ARG A 455 32.86 1.21 3.04
CA ARG A 455 33.51 1.11 4.36
C ARG A 455 32.69 1.81 5.44
N MET A 456 32.19 3.01 5.16
CA MET A 456 31.36 3.75 6.12
C MET A 456 30.02 3.05 6.37
N ALA A 457 29.39 2.52 5.31
CA ALA A 457 28.11 1.86 5.41
C ALA A 457 28.17 0.51 6.16
N THR A 458 29.28 -0.22 6.06
CA THR A 458 29.48 -1.52 6.73
C THR A 458 30.11 -1.42 8.11
N ALA A 459 30.61 -0.24 8.50
CA ALA A 459 31.25 -0.06 9.79
C ALA A 459 30.29 -0.36 10.95
N PRO A 460 30.74 -1.13 11.97
CA PRO A 460 29.98 -1.35 13.18
C PRO A 460 29.84 -0.06 14.00
N PRO A 461 28.98 -0.02 15.03
CA PRO A 461 28.97 1.09 15.99
C PRO A 461 30.35 1.30 16.62
N ALA A 462 30.82 2.54 16.57
CA ALA A 462 32.16 2.90 17.05
C ALA A 462 32.21 4.36 17.53
N ILE A 463 33.16 4.70 18.38
CA ILE A 463 33.51 6.09 18.65
C ILE A 463 34.34 6.62 17.49
N ILE A 464 33.96 7.80 17.02
CA ILE A 464 34.69 8.57 16.01
C ILE A 464 35.73 9.41 16.73
N PRO A 465 37.05 9.18 16.58
CA PRO A 465 38.08 9.96 17.25
C PRO A 465 38.03 11.44 16.85
N GLU A 466 37.89 11.67 15.55
CA GLU A 466 37.82 13.01 14.97
C GLU A 466 36.86 13.03 13.78
N ALA A 467 36.00 14.04 13.71
CA ALA A 467 35.12 14.30 12.59
C ALA A 467 35.42 15.69 12.00
N LEU A 468 35.64 15.77 10.69
CA LEU A 468 35.82 17.00 9.96
C LEU A 468 34.49 17.74 9.77
N ALA A 469 34.53 19.07 9.80
CA ALA A 469 33.34 19.86 9.54
C ALA A 469 32.95 19.82 8.07
N ALA A 470 31.68 19.51 7.82
CA ALA A 470 31.05 19.59 6.49
C ALA A 470 29.69 20.28 6.64
N PRO A 471 29.61 21.58 6.50
CA PRO A 471 28.37 22.34 6.73
C PRO A 471 27.34 22.12 5.63
N SER A 472 27.73 21.61 4.48
CA SER A 472 26.84 21.31 3.35
C SER A 472 26.97 19.87 2.85
N ILE A 473 25.96 19.39 2.12
CA ILE A 473 25.97 18.06 1.49
C ILE A 473 27.13 17.94 0.47
N PRO A 474 27.39 18.91 -0.43
CA PRO A 474 28.53 18.83 -1.33
C PRO A 474 29.87 18.73 -0.60
N ASP A 475 30.06 19.48 0.49
CA ASP A 475 31.30 19.41 1.29
C ASP A 475 31.47 18.01 1.90
N ALA A 476 30.40 17.44 2.46
CA ALA A 476 30.42 16.10 3.02
C ALA A 476 30.79 15.05 1.95
N VAL A 477 30.17 15.12 0.76
CA VAL A 477 30.47 14.22 -0.36
C VAL A 477 31.95 14.33 -0.76
N ASN A 478 32.46 15.54 -0.95
CA ASN A 478 33.84 15.76 -1.37
C ASN A 478 34.85 15.23 -0.34
N LEU A 479 34.62 15.49 0.95
CA LEU A 479 35.46 14.98 2.03
C LEU A 479 35.45 13.46 2.13
N ILE A 480 34.27 12.83 2.01
CA ILE A 480 34.13 11.37 2.02
C ILE A 480 34.90 10.76 0.83
N GLU A 481 34.73 11.31 -0.35
CA GLU A 481 35.38 10.80 -1.57
C GLU A 481 36.89 11.04 -1.60
N SER A 482 37.37 12.07 -0.92
CA SER A 482 38.82 12.30 -0.72
C SER A 482 39.42 11.42 0.38
N GLY A 483 38.62 10.60 1.06
CA GLY A 483 39.09 9.63 2.04
C GLY A 483 39.12 10.12 3.48
N ALA A 484 38.39 11.17 3.82
CA ALA A 484 38.24 11.62 5.20
C ALA A 484 37.78 10.47 6.12
N PRO A 485 38.32 10.35 7.33
CA PRO A 485 37.97 9.24 8.25
C PRO A 485 36.53 9.36 8.76
N ALA A 486 36.05 10.57 9.02
CA ALA A 486 34.68 10.87 9.36
C ALA A 486 34.33 12.32 9.07
N VAL A 487 33.05 12.58 8.84
CA VAL A 487 32.52 13.91 8.49
C VAL A 487 31.23 14.14 9.29
N ALA A 488 31.08 15.34 9.85
CA ALA A 488 29.89 15.77 10.59
C ALA A 488 29.52 17.23 10.23
N PRO A 489 28.32 17.73 10.50
CA PRO A 489 27.96 19.12 10.25
C PRO A 489 28.88 20.14 10.96
N ARG A 490 29.48 19.72 12.08
CA ARG A 490 30.48 20.50 12.83
C ARG A 490 31.66 19.61 13.18
N ALA A 491 32.86 20.19 13.20
CA ALA A 491 34.04 19.47 13.64
C ALA A 491 33.88 18.99 15.09
N PHE A 492 34.38 17.79 15.35
CA PHE A 492 34.32 17.21 16.69
C PHE A 492 35.54 16.32 16.95
N THR A 493 36.06 16.39 18.18
CA THR A 493 37.13 15.51 18.66
C THR A 493 36.64 14.82 19.92
N SER A 494 36.66 13.47 19.89
CA SER A 494 36.27 12.65 21.05
C SER A 494 37.38 12.59 22.11
N ALA A 495 36.98 12.37 23.36
CA ALA A 495 37.92 12.12 24.45
C ALA A 495 38.84 10.94 24.16
N VAL A 496 40.11 11.09 24.49
CA VAL A 496 41.10 10.03 24.27
C VAL A 496 40.75 8.76 25.05
N GLY A 497 40.84 7.61 24.38
CA GLY A 497 40.49 6.31 24.97
C GLY A 497 39.00 5.98 25.01
N ALA A 498 38.16 6.88 24.50
CA ALA A 498 36.72 6.57 24.36
C ALA A 498 36.48 5.40 23.40
N ARG A 499 35.65 4.46 23.81
CA ARG A 499 35.38 3.24 23.04
C ARG A 499 33.99 2.66 23.28
N VAL A 500 33.47 1.93 22.31
CA VAL A 500 32.30 1.05 22.46
C VAL A 500 32.76 -0.25 23.11
N THR A 501 32.07 -0.67 24.15
CA THR A 501 32.41 -1.90 24.90
C THR A 501 31.42 -3.03 24.63
N ARG A 502 30.16 -2.70 24.31
CA ARG A 502 29.12 -3.66 24.00
C ARG A 502 28.08 -3.04 23.06
N VAL A 503 27.55 -3.84 22.15
CA VAL A 503 26.38 -3.52 21.34
C VAL A 503 25.37 -4.64 21.49
N ALA A 504 24.15 -4.31 21.84
CA ALA A 504 23.04 -5.24 21.94
C ALA A 504 21.82 -4.65 21.21
N ARG A 505 21.04 -5.50 20.58
CA ARG A 505 19.75 -5.15 20.01
C ARG A 505 18.69 -6.04 20.63
N ASP A 506 17.68 -5.42 21.22
CA ASP A 506 16.52 -6.07 21.79
C ASP A 506 15.27 -5.53 21.10
N GLY A 507 14.67 -6.35 20.21
CA GLY A 507 13.55 -5.96 19.37
C GLY A 507 13.84 -4.68 18.59
N GLN A 508 13.07 -3.64 18.87
CA GLN A 508 13.15 -2.31 18.23
C GLN A 508 14.03 -1.30 18.99
N THR A 509 14.85 -1.79 19.94
CA THR A 509 15.74 -0.96 20.76
C THR A 509 17.19 -1.38 20.54
N ILE A 510 18.08 -0.39 20.39
CA ILE A 510 19.54 -0.61 20.34
C ILE A 510 20.11 -0.12 21.66
N GLN A 511 21.00 -0.89 22.27
CA GLN A 511 21.77 -0.54 23.47
C GLN A 511 23.26 -0.61 23.17
N ILE A 512 23.98 0.47 23.46
CA ILE A 512 25.41 0.57 23.20
C ILE A 512 26.08 1.06 24.47
N ASP A 513 26.96 0.22 25.04
CA ASP A 513 27.76 0.58 26.20
C ASP A 513 29.01 1.32 25.72
N VAL A 514 29.19 2.54 26.23
CA VAL A 514 30.30 3.43 25.91
C VAL A 514 31.15 3.63 27.17
N SER A 515 32.46 3.52 27.02
CA SER A 515 33.43 3.91 28.02
C SER A 515 34.16 5.15 27.53
N SER A 516 34.02 6.27 28.23
CA SER A 516 34.64 7.55 27.87
C SER A 516 34.93 8.42 29.11
N SER A 517 36.08 9.07 29.13
CA SER A 517 36.45 10.03 30.18
C SER A 517 35.87 11.43 29.94
N GLY A 518 35.26 11.70 28.80
CA GLY A 518 34.72 12.99 28.42
C GLY A 518 33.77 12.90 27.22
N PRO A 519 33.48 14.03 26.57
CA PRO A 519 32.62 14.04 25.39
C PRO A 519 33.16 13.16 24.27
N ALA A 520 32.26 12.38 23.63
CA ALA A 520 32.60 11.52 22.49
C ALA A 520 31.47 11.46 21.47
N LEU A 521 31.83 11.29 20.20
CA LEU A 521 30.88 11.10 19.10
C LEU A 521 30.75 9.61 18.78
N LEU A 522 29.60 9.04 19.12
CA LEU A 522 29.25 7.66 18.81
C LEU A 522 28.63 7.57 17.42
N ALA A 523 29.25 6.84 16.51
CA ALA A 523 28.64 6.46 15.24
C ALA A 523 27.80 5.20 15.44
N VAL A 524 26.55 5.23 14.97
CA VAL A 524 25.66 4.08 14.97
C VAL A 524 25.49 3.59 13.54
N ASP A 525 25.37 2.31 13.37
CA ASP A 525 25.29 1.63 12.11
C ASP A 525 23.90 1.70 11.43
N GLN A 526 23.14 2.77 11.70
CA GLN A 526 21.80 3.01 11.14
C GLN A 526 21.74 4.35 10.42
N SER A 527 20.82 4.50 9.48
CA SER A 527 20.56 5.75 8.78
C SER A 527 19.97 6.81 9.73
N TYR A 528 20.41 8.05 9.54
CA TYR A 528 19.98 9.18 10.36
C TYR A 528 18.56 9.65 9.97
N PHE A 529 17.74 9.84 11.00
CA PHE A 529 16.48 10.57 10.99
C PHE A 529 16.32 11.32 12.31
N ARG A 530 15.68 12.46 12.31
CA ARG A 530 15.39 13.23 13.54
C ARG A 530 14.46 12.52 14.51
N ALA A 531 13.70 11.53 13.99
CA ALA A 531 12.81 10.69 14.79
C ALA A 531 13.56 9.72 15.73
N TRP A 532 14.89 9.56 15.60
CA TRP A 532 15.68 8.83 16.58
C TRP A 532 15.73 9.57 17.92
N SER A 533 15.52 8.85 19.02
CA SER A 533 15.80 9.29 20.37
C SER A 533 16.97 8.50 20.93
N ALA A 534 17.92 9.18 21.58
CA ALA A 534 19.05 8.61 22.25
C ALA A 534 19.03 9.03 23.73
N ARG A 535 19.23 8.09 24.66
CA ARG A 535 19.24 8.36 26.11
C ARG A 535 20.34 7.60 26.82
N THR A 536 20.85 8.21 27.88
CA THR A 536 21.68 7.55 28.90
C THR A 536 20.98 7.74 30.25
N GLY A 537 20.45 6.67 30.84
CA GLY A 537 19.49 6.79 31.95
C GLY A 537 18.30 7.67 31.55
N ASP A 538 18.01 8.70 32.34
CA ASP A 538 16.93 9.66 32.07
C ASP A 538 17.34 10.83 31.19
N ARG A 539 18.64 10.98 30.91
CA ARG A 539 19.17 12.09 30.12
C ARG A 539 19.03 11.82 28.63
N GLU A 540 18.38 12.72 27.90
CA GLU A 540 18.35 12.73 26.44
C GLU A 540 19.69 13.22 25.88
N LEU A 541 20.15 12.55 24.81
CA LEU A 541 21.38 12.85 24.09
C LEU A 541 21.07 13.42 22.71
N ASP A 542 21.90 14.35 22.25
CA ASP A 542 21.78 14.93 20.92
C ASP A 542 22.16 13.91 19.84
N THR A 543 21.34 13.87 18.78
CA THR A 543 21.61 13.09 17.58
C THR A 543 21.98 14.00 16.41
N THR A 544 22.89 13.54 15.55
CA THR A 544 23.39 14.30 14.40
C THR A 544 23.68 13.36 13.22
N PRO A 545 23.54 13.80 11.95
CA PRO A 545 24.04 13.01 10.85
C PRO A 545 25.58 13.01 10.84
N ILE A 546 26.18 11.84 10.64
CA ILE A 546 27.61 11.68 10.39
C ILE A 546 27.83 10.90 9.10
N ASN A 547 28.94 11.13 8.44
CA ASN A 547 29.27 10.48 7.16
C ASN A 547 28.09 10.53 6.17
N LEU A 548 27.42 11.66 6.14
CA LEU A 548 26.24 12.04 5.38
C LEU A 548 24.94 11.45 5.96
N ASP A 549 24.76 10.11 6.01
CA ASP A 549 23.47 9.48 6.33
C ASP A 549 23.47 8.60 7.60
N ARG A 550 24.60 8.52 8.31
CA ARG A 550 24.71 7.67 9.50
C ARG A 550 24.26 8.41 10.75
N LEU A 551 23.64 7.67 11.67
CA LEU A 551 23.24 8.19 12.97
C LEU A 551 24.46 8.42 13.86
N GLY A 552 24.69 9.65 14.29
CA GLY A 552 25.64 10.03 15.31
C GLY A 552 24.95 10.41 16.61
N VAL A 553 25.58 10.09 17.75
CA VAL A 553 25.10 10.45 19.09
C VAL A 553 26.21 11.09 19.89
N MET A 554 25.91 12.25 20.46
CA MET A 554 26.84 12.98 21.32
C MET A 554 26.75 12.45 22.76
N VAL A 555 27.77 11.70 23.20
CA VAL A 555 27.85 11.18 24.57
C VAL A 555 28.76 12.04 25.42
N SER A 556 28.43 12.23 26.69
CA SER A 556 29.18 13.09 27.59
C SER A 556 30.08 12.36 28.61
N GLY A 557 30.15 11.04 28.51
CA GLY A 557 30.90 10.18 29.40
C GLY A 557 30.56 8.72 29.24
N SER A 558 30.97 7.87 30.19
CA SER A 558 30.67 6.45 30.18
C SER A 558 29.21 6.18 30.53
N GLY A 559 28.62 5.15 29.91
CA GLY A 559 27.25 4.72 30.18
C GLY A 559 26.64 3.92 29.03
N THR A 560 25.43 3.40 29.26
CA THR A 560 24.63 2.71 28.24
C THR A 560 23.78 3.73 27.47
N VAL A 561 24.02 3.84 26.18
CA VAL A 561 23.20 4.62 25.25
C VAL A 561 22.07 3.75 24.74
N THR A 562 20.83 4.15 25.02
CA THR A 562 19.63 3.48 24.53
C THR A 562 19.02 4.29 23.39
N LEU A 563 18.85 3.65 22.24
CA LEU A 563 18.33 4.25 21.01
C LEU A 563 16.97 3.66 20.66
N ARG A 564 16.02 4.53 20.34
CA ARG A 564 14.67 4.14 19.88
C ARG A 564 14.23 5.03 18.74
N PHE A 565 13.64 4.45 17.72
CA PHE A 565 13.04 5.18 16.61
C PHE A 565 11.57 5.51 16.89
N GLY A 566 11.13 6.72 16.52
CA GLY A 566 9.76 7.22 16.74
C GLY A 566 9.61 7.93 18.10
N ARG A 567 9.41 9.23 18.08
CA ARG A 567 9.23 10.06 19.31
C ARG A 567 7.78 10.01 19.81
N GLN A 568 6.80 9.90 18.89
CA GLN A 568 5.37 9.91 19.20
C GLN A 568 4.76 8.51 19.40
N ARG A 569 5.54 7.53 19.85
CA ARG A 569 5.11 6.13 19.97
C ARG A 569 3.78 5.96 20.71
N MET A 570 3.61 6.63 21.85
CA MET A 570 2.37 6.53 22.64
C MET A 570 1.17 7.10 21.89
N ALA A 571 1.32 8.24 21.22
CA ALA A 571 0.24 8.81 20.41
C ALA A 571 -0.19 7.87 19.27
N VAL A 572 0.78 7.24 18.61
CA VAL A 572 0.52 6.24 17.56
C VAL A 572 -0.21 5.01 18.11
N VAL A 573 0.23 4.48 19.27
CA VAL A 573 -0.44 3.32 19.91
C VAL A 573 -1.87 3.66 20.28
N VAL A 574 -2.10 4.79 20.93
CA VAL A 574 -3.45 5.24 21.31
C VAL A 574 -4.32 5.43 20.07
N ALA A 575 -3.79 6.09 19.03
CA ALA A 575 -4.51 6.28 17.78
C ALA A 575 -4.84 4.94 17.10
N TRP A 576 -3.94 3.96 17.14
CA TRP A 576 -4.18 2.63 16.56
C TRP A 576 -5.26 1.86 17.31
N VAL A 577 -5.26 1.90 18.64
CA VAL A 577 -6.30 1.28 19.47
C VAL A 577 -7.65 1.93 19.15
N LEU A 578 -7.74 3.26 19.16
CA LEU A 578 -8.99 3.97 18.85
C LEU A 578 -9.48 3.70 17.42
N SER A 579 -8.59 3.69 16.44
CA SER A 579 -8.89 3.34 15.05
C SER A 579 -9.46 1.91 14.96
N SER A 580 -8.82 0.95 15.62
CA SER A 580 -9.23 -0.45 15.62
C SER A 580 -10.60 -0.65 16.25
N LEU A 581 -10.84 -0.03 17.41
CA LEU A 581 -12.14 -0.05 18.10
C LEU A 581 -13.23 0.59 17.22
N LEU A 582 -12.95 1.71 16.58
CA LEU A 582 -13.89 2.36 15.66
C LEU A 582 -14.24 1.46 14.48
N VAL A 583 -13.27 0.83 13.84
CA VAL A 583 -13.52 -0.10 12.72
C VAL A 583 -14.41 -1.27 13.16
N VAL A 584 -14.14 -1.87 14.31
CA VAL A 584 -14.95 -2.96 14.87
C VAL A 584 -16.38 -2.47 15.16
N ALA A 585 -16.53 -1.33 15.85
CA ALA A 585 -17.84 -0.75 16.16
C ALA A 585 -18.65 -0.46 14.88
N MET A 586 -17.99 0.05 13.82
CA MET A 586 -18.64 0.33 12.54
C MET A 586 -19.12 -0.94 11.82
N ILE A 587 -18.34 -2.03 11.87
CA ILE A 587 -18.75 -3.32 11.32
C ILE A 587 -20.00 -3.83 12.03
N PHE A 588 -20.06 -3.73 13.37
CA PHE A 588 -21.23 -4.10 14.14
C PHE A 588 -22.44 -3.21 13.83
N ALA A 589 -22.27 -1.89 13.77
CA ALA A 589 -23.33 -0.94 13.44
C ALA A 589 -23.95 -1.22 12.05
N MET A 590 -23.12 -1.47 11.05
CA MET A 590 -23.59 -1.84 9.70
C MET A 590 -24.35 -3.17 9.67
N ARG A 591 -24.03 -4.11 10.56
CA ARG A 591 -24.73 -5.38 10.68
C ARG A 591 -26.10 -5.21 11.33
N ILE A 592 -26.22 -4.39 12.38
CA ILE A 592 -27.50 -4.06 13.05
C ILE A 592 -28.42 -3.36 12.06
N GLU A 593 -27.96 -2.34 11.35
CA GLU A 593 -28.74 -1.62 10.35
C GLU A 593 -29.32 -2.53 9.25
N LYS A 594 -28.60 -3.61 8.91
CA LYS A 594 -29.08 -4.62 7.95
C LYS A 594 -30.17 -5.50 8.53
N LEU A 595 -30.09 -5.84 9.81
CA LEU A 595 -31.10 -6.66 10.51
C LEU A 595 -32.40 -5.88 10.68
N ASP A 596 -32.33 -4.61 11.06
CA ASP A 596 -33.51 -3.74 11.22
C ASP A 596 -34.24 -3.53 9.88
N ARG A 597 -33.54 -3.36 8.78
CA ARG A 597 -34.16 -3.26 7.43
C ARG A 597 -34.84 -4.57 7.01
N GLY A 598 -34.22 -5.70 7.32
CA GLY A 598 -34.82 -7.02 7.05
C GLY A 598 -36.07 -7.30 7.88
N ALA A 599 -36.12 -6.85 9.15
CA ALA A 599 -37.29 -6.97 9.99
C ALA A 599 -38.44 -6.09 9.49
N GLY A 600 -38.17 -4.85 9.07
CA GLY A 600 -39.19 -3.95 8.52
C GLY A 600 -39.76 -4.38 7.15
N GLU A 601 -39.02 -5.14 6.35
CA GLU A 601 -39.55 -5.76 5.11
C GLU A 601 -40.47 -6.96 5.40
N VAL A 602 -40.17 -7.74 6.44
CA VAL A 602 -41.03 -8.85 6.87
C VAL A 602 -42.34 -8.36 7.47
N GLU A 603 -42.32 -7.27 8.24
CA GLU A 603 -43.56 -6.64 8.75
C GLU A 603 -44.45 -6.08 7.65
N ARG A 604 -43.89 -5.46 6.61
CA ARG A 604 -44.65 -4.92 5.47
C ARG A 604 -45.26 -6.01 4.58
N THR A 605 -44.61 -7.15 4.44
CA THR A 605 -45.16 -8.30 3.68
C THR A 605 -46.20 -9.09 4.51
N GLY A 606 -46.12 -9.04 5.84
CA GLY A 606 -47.11 -9.67 6.72
C GLY A 606 -48.44 -8.89 6.90
N ASP A 607 -48.42 -7.56 6.65
CA ASP A 607 -49.66 -6.73 6.69
C ASP A 607 -50.44 -6.77 5.38
N ASP A 608 -49.76 -6.97 4.22
CA ASP A 608 -50.45 -7.10 2.93
C ASP A 608 -51.19 -8.44 2.78
N ASP A 609 -50.75 -9.52 3.44
CA ASP A 609 -51.46 -10.81 3.45
C ASP A 609 -52.69 -10.81 4.40
N ARG A 610 -52.86 -9.84 5.28
CA ARG A 610 -54.06 -9.70 6.12
C ARG A 610 -55.16 -8.86 5.50
N LEU A 611 -54.87 -8.15 4.40
CA LEU A 611 -55.86 -7.35 3.66
C LEU A 611 -56.52 -8.08 2.50
N VAL A 612 -56.17 -9.34 2.23
CA VAL A 612 -56.70 -10.20 1.14
C VAL A 612 -57.39 -11.47 1.71
N ALA A 613 -57.66 -11.54 3.00
CA ALA A 613 -58.47 -12.63 3.57
C ALA A 613 -59.94 -12.20 3.87
#